data_cf16e6e05f1c828c856345559dbaac73
#
_entry.id   cf16e6e05f1c828c856345559dbaac73
#
_cell.length_a   1.000
_cell.length_b   1.000
_cell.length_c   1.000
_cell.angle_alpha   90.00
_cell.angle_beta   90.00
_cell.angle_gamma   90.00
#
_symmetry.space_group_name_H-M   'P 1'
#
loop_
_entity.id
_entity.type
_entity.pdbx_description
1 polymer ?
#
loop_
_entity_poly.entity_id
_entity_poly.type
_entity_poly.pdbx_seq_one_letter_code
_entity_poly.pdbx_strand_id
1 'polypeptide(L)'
;MYLIVTRSFPPEVGGMQSLMWGLAKEMSKNFMIKVFADHYENHKEFDKKVNFSIERVGGIKFLRKIRKAQLINEYLKESKVQGIIADHWKSLELIVTVSYTHL
;
A
#
# COMPACT_ATOMS: atom_id res chain seq x y z
N MET A 1 -9.29 -0.52 -10.01
CA MET A 1 -8.12 -0.14 -9.22
C MET A 1 -7.82 -1.17 -8.16
N TYR A 2 -6.55 -1.44 -7.92
CA TYR A 2 -6.09 -2.34 -6.87
C TYR A 2 -5.26 -1.57 -5.86
N LEU A 3 -5.40 -1.92 -4.60
CA LEU A 3 -4.57 -1.37 -3.52
C LEU A 3 -3.52 -2.40 -3.13
N ILE A 4 -2.30 -1.94 -2.93
CA ILE A 4 -1.22 -2.77 -2.39
C ILE A 4 -0.86 -2.19 -1.03
N VAL A 5 -1.02 -2.99 0.02
CA VAL A 5 -0.77 -2.57 1.39
C VAL A 5 0.46 -3.31 1.89
N THR A 6 1.51 -2.59 2.20
CA THR A 6 2.76 -3.19 2.64
C THR A 6 3.42 -2.31 3.69
N ARG A 7 4.23 -2.92 4.54
CA ARG A 7 5.07 -2.18 5.48
C ARG A 7 6.39 -1.80 4.83
N SER A 8 6.85 -2.62 3.92
CA SER A 8 8.20 -2.52 3.34
C SER A 8 8.12 -2.34 1.83
N PHE A 9 8.63 -1.22 1.36
CA PHE A 9 8.64 -0.90 -0.06
C PHE A 9 9.92 -0.13 -0.39
N PRO A 10 10.45 -0.24 -1.62
CA PRO A 10 11.62 0.57 -1.97
C PRO A 10 11.39 2.06 -1.71
N PRO A 11 12.42 2.84 -1.42
CA PRO A 11 13.84 2.56 -1.61
C PRO A 11 14.50 1.69 -0.52
N GLU A 12 13.77 1.30 0.52
CA GLU A 12 14.29 0.35 1.49
C GLU A 12 14.64 -0.96 0.76
N VAL A 13 15.79 -1.53 1.08
CA VAL A 13 16.31 -2.71 0.40
C VAL A 13 16.01 -3.98 1.18
N GLY A 14 15.53 -5.01 0.50
CA GLY A 14 15.26 -6.30 1.10
C GLY A 14 14.45 -7.20 0.18
N GLY A 15 14.26 -8.45 0.57
CA GLY A 15 13.51 -9.42 -0.23
C GLY A 15 12.06 -9.08 -0.41
N MET A 16 11.37 -8.70 0.69
CA MET A 16 9.96 -8.33 0.61
C MET A 16 9.76 -7.05 -0.18
N GLN A 17 10.66 -6.08 -0.03
CA GLN A 17 10.61 -4.83 -0.77
C GLN A 17 10.72 -5.09 -2.28
N SER A 18 11.65 -5.94 -2.67
CA SER A 18 11.83 -6.30 -4.08
C SER A 18 10.63 -7.03 -4.64
N LEU A 19 10.04 -7.93 -3.86
CA LEU A 19 8.85 -8.67 -4.26
C LEU A 19 7.66 -7.74 -4.48
N MET A 20 7.38 -6.87 -3.52
CA MET A 20 6.25 -5.96 -3.61
C MET A 20 6.44 -4.94 -4.73
N TRP A 21 7.67 -4.50 -4.94
CA TRP A 21 8.02 -3.62 -6.07
C TRP A 21 7.74 -4.28 -7.41
N GLY A 22 8.22 -5.52 -7.56
CA GLY A 22 8.00 -6.28 -8.79
C GLY A 22 6.53 -6.48 -9.08
N LEU A 23 5.75 -6.79 -8.05
CA LEU A 23 4.32 -6.97 -8.17
C LEU A 23 3.62 -5.67 -8.58
N ALA A 24 3.91 -4.57 -7.89
CA ALA A 24 3.29 -3.27 -8.18
C ALA A 24 3.63 -2.81 -9.60
N LYS A 25 4.88 -2.94 -9.98
CA LYS A 25 5.36 -2.54 -11.29
C LYS A 25 4.66 -3.34 -12.40
N GLU A 26 4.56 -4.64 -12.22
CA GLU A 26 3.92 -5.50 -13.21
C GLU A 26 2.42 -5.24 -13.32
N MET A 27 1.74 -5.10 -12.18
CA MET A 27 0.31 -4.80 -12.17
C MET A 27 0.00 -3.44 -12.76
N SER A 28 0.89 -2.45 -12.57
CA SER A 28 0.65 -1.10 -13.08
C SER A 28 0.60 -1.00 -14.58
N LYS A 29 1.06 -2.03 -15.30
CA LYS A 29 0.99 -2.07 -16.76
C LYS A 29 -0.45 -2.23 -17.26
N ASN A 30 -1.31 -2.87 -16.48
CA ASN A 30 -2.67 -3.20 -16.89
C ASN A 30 -3.76 -2.64 -15.98
N PHE A 31 -3.40 -2.19 -14.78
CA PHE A 31 -4.37 -1.74 -13.79
C PHE A 31 -3.92 -0.44 -13.13
N MET A 32 -4.87 0.32 -12.63
CA MET A 32 -4.54 1.42 -11.73
C MET A 32 -4.17 0.86 -10.37
N ILE A 33 -3.04 1.31 -9.83
CA ILE A 33 -2.47 0.81 -8.59
C ILE A 33 -2.27 1.98 -7.63
N LYS A 34 -2.62 1.75 -6.37
CA LYS A 34 -2.28 2.65 -5.27
C LYS A 34 -1.56 1.84 -4.20
N VAL A 35 -0.38 2.28 -3.79
CA VAL A 35 0.42 1.61 -2.78
C VAL A 35 0.34 2.38 -1.48
N PHE A 36 0.05 1.69 -0.39
CA PHE A 36 0.14 2.23 0.97
C PHE A 36 1.32 1.55 1.65
N ALA A 37 2.34 2.33 1.98
CA ALA A 37 3.56 1.82 2.56
C ALA A 37 3.97 2.65 3.77
N ASP A 38 4.87 2.11 4.59
CA ASP A 38 5.42 2.84 5.70
C ASP A 38 6.44 3.87 5.22
N HIS A 39 6.60 4.94 5.99
CA HIS A 39 7.57 5.98 5.69
C HIS A 39 8.99 5.41 5.73
N TYR A 40 9.81 5.84 4.79
CA TYR A 40 11.22 5.50 4.74
C TYR A 40 12.00 6.73 4.29
N GLU A 41 13.19 6.91 4.81
CA GLU A 41 14.04 8.04 4.44
C GLU A 41 14.31 8.06 2.93
N ASN A 42 14.38 9.26 2.37
CA ASN A 42 14.67 9.46 0.94
C ASN A 42 13.63 8.85 -0.02
N HIS A 43 12.42 8.57 0.49
CA HIS A 43 11.38 7.96 -0.35
C HIS A 43 10.89 8.90 -1.46
N LYS A 44 10.97 10.20 -1.25
CA LYS A 44 10.38 11.18 -2.18
C LYS A 44 10.92 11.08 -3.60
N GLU A 45 12.22 10.92 -3.75
CA GLU A 45 12.82 10.79 -5.07
C GLU A 45 12.41 9.50 -5.75
N PHE A 46 12.35 8.41 -4.99
CA PHE A 46 11.88 7.14 -5.51
C PHE A 46 10.41 7.25 -5.93
N ASP A 47 9.58 7.82 -5.07
CA ASP A 47 8.14 7.90 -5.31
C ASP A 47 7.79 8.75 -6.53
N LYS A 48 8.63 9.72 -6.86
CA LYS A 48 8.45 10.53 -8.07
C LYS A 48 8.73 9.80 -9.37
N LYS A 49 9.54 8.75 -9.31
CA LYS A 49 9.99 8.03 -10.51
C LYS A 49 9.04 6.92 -10.95
N VAL A 50 8.09 6.56 -10.10
CA VAL A 50 7.13 5.50 -10.42
C VAL A 50 5.89 6.08 -11.09
N ASN A 51 5.20 5.24 -11.86
CA ASN A 51 4.02 5.67 -12.60
C ASN A 51 2.71 5.33 -11.88
N PHE A 52 2.78 5.00 -10.61
CA PHE A 52 1.59 4.78 -9.78
C PHE A 52 1.71 5.57 -8.49
N SER A 53 0.60 5.71 -7.77
CA SER A 53 0.56 6.50 -6.55
C SER A 53 1.07 5.71 -5.35
N ILE A 54 1.89 6.36 -4.53
CA ILE A 54 2.38 5.77 -3.28
C ILE A 54 2.04 6.72 -2.13
N GLU A 55 1.33 6.21 -1.13
CA GLU A 55 1.00 6.92 0.09
C GLU A 55 1.88 6.35 1.21
N ARG A 56 2.69 7.21 1.83
CA ARG A 56 3.59 6.79 2.91
C ARG A 56 3.07 7.25 4.25
N VAL A 57 3.11 6.37 5.24
CA VAL A 57 2.62 6.67 6.59
C VAL A 57 3.76 6.54 7.58
N GLY A 58 4.02 7.61 8.34
CA GLY A 58 5.07 7.64 9.36
C GLY A 58 4.54 7.61 10.77
N GLY A 59 5.46 7.71 11.73
CA GLY A 59 5.14 7.74 13.14
C GLY A 59 5.53 6.44 13.86
N ILE A 60 5.17 6.35 15.14
CA ILE A 60 5.44 5.15 15.92
C ILE A 60 4.58 3.99 15.41
N LYS A 61 5.06 2.77 15.59
CA LYS A 61 4.50 1.58 14.98
C LYS A 61 2.97 1.43 15.15
N PHE A 62 2.48 1.62 16.37
CA PHE A 62 1.06 1.45 16.67
C PHE A 62 0.20 2.52 16.01
N LEU A 63 0.60 3.79 16.13
CA LEU A 63 -0.13 4.91 15.52
C LEU A 63 -0.07 4.85 14.00
N ARG A 64 1.05 4.41 13.47
CA ARG A 64 1.24 4.24 12.04
C ARG A 64 0.27 3.22 11.45
N LYS A 65 0.08 2.11 12.16
CA LYS A 65 -0.86 1.07 11.74
C LYS A 65 -2.30 1.59 11.70
N ILE A 66 -2.70 2.32 12.75
CA ILE A 66 -4.05 2.91 12.82
C ILE A 66 -4.25 3.93 11.71
N ARG A 67 -3.29 4.82 11.53
CA ARG A 67 -3.38 5.87 10.52
C ARG A 67 -3.47 5.29 9.11
N LYS A 68 -2.66 4.28 8.83
CA LYS A 68 -2.69 3.62 7.53
C LYS A 68 -4.06 3.00 7.26
N ALA A 69 -4.62 2.32 8.26
CA ALA A 69 -5.94 1.71 8.13
C ALA A 69 -7.03 2.77 7.89
N GLN A 70 -6.95 3.90 8.58
CA GLN A 70 -7.89 4.99 8.38
C GLN A 70 -7.85 5.54 6.95
N LEU A 71 -6.65 5.77 6.43
CA LEU A 71 -6.46 6.26 5.08
C LEU A 71 -7.00 5.28 4.04
N ILE A 72 -6.74 3.99 4.24
CA ILE A 72 -7.25 2.96 3.35
C ILE A 72 -8.77 2.88 3.40
N ASN A 73 -9.36 2.93 4.59
CA ASN A 73 -10.81 2.88 4.74
C ASN A 73 -11.49 4.08 4.08
N GLU A 74 -10.92 5.26 4.21
CA GLU A 74 -11.42 6.45 3.53
C GLU A 74 -11.37 6.28 2.01
N TYR A 75 -10.27 5.74 1.53
CA TYR A 75 -10.08 5.50 0.11
C TYR A 75 -11.09 4.49 -0.44
N LEU A 76 -11.36 3.44 0.33
CA LEU A 76 -12.34 2.42 -0.06
C LEU A 76 -13.75 2.98 -0.17
N LYS A 77 -14.08 4.00 0.61
CA LYS A 77 -15.39 4.64 0.56
C LYS A 77 -15.56 5.51 -0.68
N GLU A 78 -14.49 6.12 -1.15
CA GLU A 78 -14.54 7.13 -2.20
C GLU A 78 -14.21 6.59 -3.60
N SER A 79 -13.55 5.46 -3.68
CA SER A 79 -13.02 4.94 -4.94
C SER A 79 -13.48 3.52 -5.21
N LYS A 80 -13.54 3.15 -6.49
CA LYS A 80 -13.80 1.78 -6.88
C LYS A 80 -12.54 0.96 -6.75
N VAL A 81 -12.50 0.12 -5.73
CA VAL A 81 -11.39 -0.78 -5.47
C VAL A 81 -11.82 -2.20 -5.80
N GLN A 82 -11.07 -2.85 -6.68
CA GLN A 82 -11.37 -4.21 -7.14
C GLN A 82 -10.77 -5.26 -6.22
N GLY A 83 -9.69 -4.93 -5.53
CA GLY A 83 -9.06 -5.85 -4.60
C GLY A 83 -7.93 -5.18 -3.83
N ILE A 84 -7.51 -5.85 -2.76
CA ILE A 84 -6.41 -5.42 -1.90
C ILE A 84 -5.40 -6.55 -1.82
N ILE A 85 -4.14 -6.24 -2.06
CA ILE A 85 -3.05 -7.20 -1.96
C ILE A 85 -2.14 -6.72 -0.84
N ALA A 86 -1.86 -7.58 0.13
CA ALA A 86 -1.03 -7.24 1.27
C ALA A 86 0.12 -8.22 1.41
N ASP A 87 1.24 -7.73 1.95
CA ASP A 87 2.42 -8.55 2.22
C ASP A 87 2.20 -9.46 3.42
N HIS A 88 1.30 -9.08 4.32
CA HIS A 88 1.03 -9.84 5.53
C HIS A 88 -0.41 -9.57 5.98
N TRP A 89 -1.09 -10.60 6.50
CA TRP A 89 -2.48 -10.45 6.93
C TRP A 89 -2.66 -9.39 8.03
N LYS A 90 -1.64 -9.17 8.86
CA LYS A 90 -1.69 -8.13 9.90
C LYS A 90 -1.81 -6.73 9.33
N SER A 91 -1.37 -6.53 8.10
CA SER A 91 -1.53 -5.24 7.43
C SER A 91 -2.99 -4.89 7.16
N LEU A 92 -3.88 -5.88 7.23
CA LEU A 92 -5.30 -5.71 6.94
C LEU A 92 -6.18 -5.67 8.20
N GLU A 93 -5.61 -5.86 9.40
CA GLU A 93 -6.40 -6.04 10.64
C GLU A 93 -7.41 -4.93 10.92
N LEU A 94 -7.04 -3.69 10.65
CA LEU A 94 -7.89 -2.53 10.98
C LEU A 94 -8.67 -2.01 9.78
N ILE A 95 -8.59 -2.68 8.65
CA ILE A 95 -9.31 -2.28 7.45
C ILE A 95 -10.73 -2.85 7.54
N VAL A 96 -11.70 -2.03 7.16
CA VAL A 96 -13.11 -2.43 7.24
C VAL A 96 -13.36 -3.67 6.42
N THR A 97 -13.90 -4.71 7.06
CA THR A 97 -14.05 -6.03 6.46
C THR A 97 -15.01 -6.07 5.30
N VAL A 98 -15.89 -5.11 5.17
CA VAL A 98 -16.84 -5.06 4.06
C VAL A 98 -16.13 -5.13 2.70
N SER A 99 -14.91 -4.61 2.63
CA SER A 99 -14.14 -4.66 1.39
C SER A 99 -13.69 -6.07 1.01
N TYR A 100 -13.66 -7.00 1.95
CA TYR A 100 -13.26 -8.38 1.68
C TYR A 100 -14.34 -9.21 1.06
N THR A 101 -15.58 -8.86 1.28
CA THR A 101 -16.69 -9.62 0.73
C THR A 101 -16.75 -9.53 -0.78
N HIS A 102 -16.01 -8.62 -1.36
CA HIS A 102 -15.95 -8.40 -2.79
C HIS A 102 -14.68 -8.94 -3.44
N LEU A 103 -13.83 -9.53 -2.64
CA LEU A 103 -12.61 -10.15 -3.14
C LEU A 103 -12.81 -11.64 -3.49
#